data_6af4cdc948c9771264ae6d6d2efbb4bf
#
_entry.id   6af4cdc948c9771264ae6d6d2efbb4bf
#
_cell.length_a   1.000
_cell.length_b   1.000
_cell.length_c   1.000
_cell.angle_alpha   90.00
_cell.angle_beta   90.00
_cell.angle_gamma   90.00
#
_symmetry.space_group_name_H-M   'P 1'
#
loop_
_entity.id
_entity.type
_entity.pdbx_description
1 polymer ?
#
loop_
_entity_poly.entity_id
_entity_poly.type
_entity_poly.pdbx_seq_one_letter_code
_entity_poly.pdbx_strand_id
1 'polypeptide(L)'
;IALACKEVLVAAGSLIMAEAKKNGVSILPIDSEHAALKQCLASVKEDSALVQKVILTASGGPFWKLPKSEFKDITVEMALKHPNWTMGSKITIDSATMMNKGLEVIEAHHFYGLEYEKIKVLFHPQSVVHALAEFVDGNMIAQMGPHDMRFPIQYALTYPKKLCPDWARLNLAKVAKLEFYEPDFDKFPLLRLAYETGEKGG
;
A
#
# COMPACT_ATOMS: atom_id res chain seq x y z
N ILE A 1 10.20 -6.59 -14.79
CA ILE A 1 10.86 -5.43 -14.16
C ILE A 1 10.36 -5.33 -12.72
N ALA A 2 11.27 -5.25 -11.73
CA ALA A 2 10.91 -4.97 -10.34
C ALA A 2 10.91 -3.45 -10.11
N LEU A 3 9.78 -2.90 -9.65
CA LEU A 3 9.60 -1.46 -9.43
C LEU A 3 9.65 -1.15 -7.93
N ALA A 4 10.67 -0.39 -7.52
CA ALA A 4 10.88 0.02 -6.12
C ALA A 4 10.48 1.46 -5.83
N CYS A 5 10.40 2.32 -6.86
CA CYS A 5 10.10 3.75 -6.73
C CYS A 5 8.67 4.01 -7.20
N LYS A 6 7.75 4.21 -6.25
CA LYS A 6 6.33 4.45 -6.54
C LYS A 6 6.07 5.75 -7.31
N GLU A 7 6.92 6.74 -7.11
CA GLU A 7 6.83 8.04 -7.77
C GLU A 7 6.90 7.94 -9.29
N VAL A 8 7.50 6.88 -9.82
CA VAL A 8 7.57 6.59 -11.26
C VAL A 8 6.17 6.37 -11.85
N LEU A 9 5.30 5.60 -11.17
CA LEU A 9 3.92 5.41 -11.61
C LEU A 9 3.04 6.62 -11.30
N VAL A 10 3.31 7.32 -10.21
CA VAL A 10 2.58 8.55 -9.89
C VAL A 10 2.83 9.62 -10.97
N ALA A 11 4.08 9.77 -11.44
CA ALA A 11 4.45 10.80 -12.42
C ALA A 11 4.08 10.42 -13.86
N ALA A 12 4.10 9.13 -14.21
CA ALA A 12 3.98 8.69 -15.61
C ALA A 12 3.32 7.30 -15.74
N GLY A 13 2.41 6.93 -14.85
CA GLY A 13 1.85 5.59 -14.76
C GLY A 13 1.21 5.11 -16.04
N SER A 14 0.34 5.92 -16.65
CA SER A 14 -0.34 5.59 -17.89
C SER A 14 0.65 5.31 -19.04
N LEU A 15 1.70 6.13 -19.16
CA LEU A 15 2.74 5.96 -20.19
C LEU A 15 3.55 4.67 -19.95
N ILE A 16 3.98 4.44 -18.72
CA ILE A 16 4.81 3.30 -18.34
C ILE A 16 4.05 1.99 -18.49
N MET A 17 2.80 1.93 -18.02
CA MET A 17 1.98 0.74 -18.13
C MET A 17 1.61 0.42 -19.58
N ALA A 18 1.35 1.45 -20.41
CA ALA A 18 1.12 1.29 -21.84
C ALA A 18 2.36 0.73 -22.56
N GLU A 19 3.54 1.26 -22.27
CA GLU A 19 4.78 0.80 -22.89
C GLU A 19 5.17 -0.61 -22.42
N ALA A 20 4.96 -0.93 -21.12
CA ALA A 20 5.16 -2.27 -20.58
C ALA A 20 4.25 -3.29 -21.28
N LYS A 21 2.96 -2.97 -21.44
CA LYS A 21 2.00 -3.81 -22.15
C LYS A 21 2.39 -4.03 -23.61
N LYS A 22 2.76 -2.98 -24.32
CA LYS A 22 3.20 -3.02 -25.73
C LYS A 22 4.39 -3.95 -25.95
N ASN A 23 5.32 -3.99 -24.99
CA ASN A 23 6.52 -4.82 -25.05
C ASN A 23 6.37 -6.19 -24.35
N GLY A 24 5.19 -6.54 -23.87
CA GLY A 24 4.97 -7.80 -23.14
C GLY A 24 5.75 -7.93 -21.84
N VAL A 25 6.11 -6.82 -21.21
CA VAL A 25 6.89 -6.77 -19.98
C VAL A 25 6.00 -6.61 -18.77
N SER A 26 6.12 -7.52 -17.79
CA SER A 26 5.46 -7.38 -16.50
C SER A 26 6.25 -6.46 -15.57
N ILE A 27 5.56 -5.49 -14.96
CA ILE A 27 6.10 -4.68 -13.86
C ILE A 27 5.64 -5.32 -12.56
N LEU A 28 6.59 -5.63 -11.68
CA LEU A 28 6.35 -6.29 -10.39
C LEU A 28 6.63 -5.30 -9.27
N PRO A 29 5.65 -5.04 -8.38
CA PRO A 29 5.83 -4.10 -7.28
C PRO A 29 6.77 -4.64 -6.21
N ILE A 30 7.66 -3.80 -5.70
CA ILE A 30 8.46 -4.05 -4.50
C ILE A 30 7.78 -3.43 -3.27
N ASP A 31 6.96 -2.38 -3.46
CA ASP A 31 6.14 -1.84 -2.38
C ASP A 31 5.32 -2.95 -1.72
N SER A 32 5.32 -3.00 -0.38
CA SER A 32 4.76 -4.14 0.36
C SER A 32 3.26 -4.31 0.14
N GLU A 33 2.53 -3.22 0.08
CA GLU A 33 1.08 -3.21 -0.12
C GLU A 33 0.71 -3.67 -1.52
N HIS A 34 1.45 -3.23 -2.53
CA HIS A 34 1.20 -3.66 -3.91
C HIS A 34 1.66 -5.09 -4.18
N ALA A 35 2.79 -5.52 -3.61
CA ALA A 35 3.22 -6.92 -3.65
C ALA A 35 2.20 -7.84 -2.97
N ALA A 36 1.58 -7.37 -1.88
CA ALA A 36 0.48 -8.05 -1.21
C ALA A 36 -0.78 -8.10 -2.07
N LEU A 37 -1.18 -6.96 -2.63
CA LEU A 37 -2.38 -6.86 -3.45
C LEU A 37 -2.28 -7.74 -4.70
N LYS A 38 -1.12 -7.77 -5.36
CA LYS A 38 -0.86 -8.69 -6.48
C LYS A 38 -1.09 -10.15 -6.10
N GLN A 39 -0.70 -10.55 -4.89
CA GLN A 39 -0.94 -11.91 -4.39
C GLN A 39 -2.42 -12.16 -4.10
N CYS A 40 -3.16 -11.18 -3.56
CA CYS A 40 -4.60 -11.29 -3.35
C CYS A 40 -5.36 -11.45 -4.68
N LEU A 41 -4.99 -10.65 -5.69
CA LEU A 41 -5.65 -10.63 -7.01
C LEU A 41 -5.30 -11.85 -7.89
N ALA A 42 -4.26 -12.60 -7.54
CA ALA A 42 -3.88 -13.81 -8.30
C ALA A 42 -5.00 -14.86 -8.36
N SER A 43 -5.89 -14.90 -7.36
CA SER A 43 -7.04 -15.83 -7.32
C SER A 43 -8.03 -15.61 -8.46
N VAL A 44 -8.15 -14.38 -8.94
CA VAL A 44 -9.00 -13.97 -10.06
C VAL A 44 -8.20 -13.63 -11.33
N LYS A 45 -6.92 -14.05 -11.40
CA LYS A 45 -5.99 -13.77 -12.52
C LYS A 45 -5.89 -12.26 -12.83
N GLU A 46 -5.98 -11.45 -11.79
CA GLU A 46 -5.93 -9.97 -11.86
C GLU A 46 -7.07 -9.37 -12.73
N ASP A 47 -8.20 -10.07 -12.89
CA ASP A 47 -9.38 -9.54 -13.59
C ASP A 47 -10.06 -8.50 -12.68
N SER A 48 -9.92 -7.23 -13.02
CA SER A 48 -10.49 -6.11 -12.28
C SER A 48 -12.02 -6.07 -12.27
N ALA A 49 -12.69 -6.75 -13.23
CA ALA A 49 -14.14 -6.85 -13.24
C ALA A 49 -14.69 -7.70 -12.08
N LEU A 50 -13.88 -8.64 -11.56
CA LEU A 50 -14.25 -9.48 -10.41
C LEU A 50 -13.91 -8.82 -9.08
N VAL A 51 -13.27 -7.65 -9.08
CA VAL A 51 -12.88 -6.93 -7.86
C VAL A 51 -13.96 -5.92 -7.49
N GLN A 52 -14.54 -6.09 -6.30
CA GLN A 52 -15.50 -5.13 -5.73
C GLN A 52 -14.74 -3.92 -5.17
N LYS A 53 -13.72 -4.15 -4.37
CA LYS A 53 -12.80 -3.13 -3.86
C LYS A 53 -11.49 -3.75 -3.39
N VAL A 54 -10.48 -2.93 -3.29
CA VAL A 54 -9.20 -3.27 -2.63
C VAL A 54 -8.98 -2.35 -1.44
N ILE A 55 -8.22 -2.84 -0.46
CA ILE A 55 -7.90 -2.09 0.75
C ILE A 55 -6.39 -2.12 0.94
N LEU A 56 -5.78 -0.96 0.89
CA LEU A 56 -4.39 -0.75 1.27
C LEU A 56 -4.33 -0.44 2.75
N THR A 57 -3.53 -1.16 3.51
CA THR A 57 -3.38 -0.87 4.93
C THR A 57 -2.26 0.13 5.16
N ALA A 58 -2.36 0.89 6.22
CA ALA A 58 -1.35 1.84 6.69
C ALA A 58 -1.10 1.66 8.18
N SER A 59 0.14 1.83 8.63
CA SER A 59 0.44 1.87 10.08
C SER A 59 -0.24 3.04 10.79
N GLY A 60 -0.61 4.08 10.02
CA GLY A 60 -1.14 5.35 10.51
C GLY A 60 -0.06 6.39 10.82
N GLY A 61 1.23 6.00 10.78
CA GLY A 61 2.33 6.88 11.14
C GLY A 61 2.30 7.31 12.61
N PRO A 62 3.09 8.32 13.00
CA PRO A 62 3.15 8.77 14.40
C PRO A 62 1.92 9.54 14.88
N PHE A 63 1.10 10.08 13.96
CA PHE A 63 0.06 11.06 14.32
C PHE A 63 -1.38 10.57 14.23
N TRP A 64 -1.62 9.32 13.84
CA TRP A 64 -3.00 8.87 13.64
C TRP A 64 -3.87 8.90 14.90
N LYS A 65 -3.27 8.72 16.10
CA LYS A 65 -3.95 8.86 17.40
C LYS A 65 -3.91 10.27 17.97
N LEU A 66 -3.02 11.15 17.45
CA LEU A 66 -2.87 12.50 17.98
C LEU A 66 -4.14 13.31 17.67
N PRO A 67 -4.75 14.02 18.64
CA PRO A 67 -5.87 14.92 18.37
C PRO A 67 -5.49 15.99 17.34
N LYS A 68 -6.43 16.33 16.43
CA LYS A 68 -6.17 17.37 15.41
C LYS A 68 -5.79 18.74 16.01
N SER A 69 -6.29 19.05 17.19
CA SER A 69 -5.96 20.29 17.91
C SER A 69 -4.47 20.41 18.27
N GLU A 70 -3.76 19.30 18.37
CA GLU A 70 -2.33 19.24 18.70
C GLU A 70 -1.42 19.25 17.47
N PHE A 71 -1.99 19.24 16.24
CA PHE A 71 -1.19 19.23 15.00
C PHE A 71 -0.35 20.50 14.83
N LYS A 72 -0.78 21.63 15.40
CA LYS A 72 -0.02 22.89 15.39
C LYS A 72 1.33 22.80 16.13
N ASP A 73 1.47 21.83 17.02
CA ASP A 73 2.65 21.64 17.88
C ASP A 73 3.57 20.52 17.34
N ILE A 74 3.24 19.94 16.15
CA ILE A 74 4.07 18.92 15.52
C ILE A 74 5.41 19.51 15.07
N THR A 75 6.50 18.84 15.45
CA THR A 75 7.85 19.18 15.02
C THR A 75 8.36 18.20 13.96
N VAL A 76 9.43 18.58 13.27
CA VAL A 76 10.12 17.73 12.30
C VAL A 76 10.62 16.43 12.97
N GLU A 77 11.15 16.55 14.18
CA GLU A 77 11.67 15.42 14.94
C GLU A 77 10.56 14.42 15.30
N MET A 78 9.36 14.90 15.59
CA MET A 78 8.18 14.04 15.82
C MET A 78 7.77 13.32 14.53
N ALA A 79 7.76 14.02 13.40
CA ALA A 79 7.38 13.47 12.10
C ALA A 79 8.39 12.43 11.58
N LEU A 80 9.68 12.54 11.97
CA LEU A 80 10.73 11.59 11.60
C LEU A 80 10.77 10.33 12.48
N LYS A 81 9.89 10.20 13.49
CA LYS A 81 9.79 9.01 14.34
C LYS A 81 8.67 8.08 13.87
N HIS A 82 9.00 7.12 12.99
CA HIS A 82 8.01 6.12 12.57
C HIS A 82 7.86 5.02 13.64
N PRO A 83 6.60 4.58 13.98
CA PRO A 83 6.37 3.62 15.06
C PRO A 83 6.90 2.20 14.76
N ASN A 84 6.87 1.76 13.51
CA ASN A 84 7.10 0.36 13.13
C ASN A 84 8.32 0.15 12.20
N TRP A 85 8.75 1.18 11.48
CA TRP A 85 9.77 1.07 10.44
C TRP A 85 10.93 2.03 10.65
N THR A 86 12.14 1.57 10.37
CA THR A 86 13.31 2.45 10.22
C THR A 86 13.51 2.70 8.73
N MET A 87 13.26 3.95 8.28
CA MET A 87 13.21 4.30 6.86
C MET A 87 13.98 5.60 6.60
N GLY A 88 14.18 5.94 5.33
CA GLY A 88 14.69 7.25 4.92
C GLY A 88 13.76 8.39 5.31
N SER A 89 14.28 9.61 5.41
CA SER A 89 13.53 10.78 5.89
C SER A 89 12.31 11.12 5.03
N LYS A 90 12.43 11.05 3.71
CA LYS A 90 11.31 11.36 2.79
C LYS A 90 10.10 10.45 3.06
N ILE A 91 10.27 9.13 3.00
CA ILE A 91 9.17 8.18 3.20
C ILE A 91 8.62 8.21 4.63
N THR A 92 9.45 8.57 5.61
CA THR A 92 9.00 8.74 7.00
C THR A 92 8.06 9.94 7.14
N ILE A 93 8.36 11.07 6.51
CA ILE A 93 7.47 12.24 6.43
C ILE A 93 6.21 11.91 5.62
N ASP A 94 6.34 11.22 4.50
CA ASP A 94 5.19 10.79 3.69
C ASP A 94 4.25 9.87 4.50
N SER A 95 4.79 8.99 5.33
CA SER A 95 4.01 8.16 6.25
C SER A 95 3.31 9.01 7.32
N ALA A 96 4.02 9.95 7.94
CA ALA A 96 3.48 10.83 8.98
C ALA A 96 2.32 11.69 8.49
N THR A 97 2.34 12.08 7.22
CA THR A 97 1.32 12.91 6.55
C THR A 97 0.26 12.10 5.81
N MET A 98 0.38 10.79 5.76
CA MET A 98 -0.39 9.87 4.91
C MET A 98 -0.20 10.08 3.40
N MET A 99 0.75 10.91 2.98
CA MET A 99 1.07 11.07 1.56
C MET A 99 1.64 9.79 0.95
N ASN A 100 2.43 9.01 1.69
CA ASN A 100 2.89 7.71 1.23
C ASN A 100 1.72 6.84 0.75
N LYS A 101 0.66 6.76 1.56
CA LYS A 101 -0.54 6.00 1.20
C LYS A 101 -1.32 6.64 0.05
N GLY A 102 -1.31 7.98 -0.04
CA GLY A 102 -1.87 8.70 -1.18
C GLY A 102 -1.16 8.34 -2.49
N LEU A 103 0.17 8.30 -2.50
CA LEU A 103 0.96 7.86 -3.66
C LEU A 103 0.65 6.40 -4.03
N GLU A 104 0.48 5.53 -3.03
CA GLU A 104 0.11 4.13 -3.24
C GLU A 104 -1.30 3.95 -3.81
N VAL A 105 -2.25 4.82 -3.47
CA VAL A 105 -3.59 4.82 -4.10
C VAL A 105 -3.47 5.08 -5.60
N ILE A 106 -2.68 6.07 -6.01
CA ILE A 106 -2.42 6.37 -7.43
C ILE A 106 -1.68 5.20 -8.11
N GLU A 107 -0.70 4.64 -7.43
CA GLU A 107 0.05 3.48 -7.91
C GLU A 107 -0.87 2.26 -8.13
N ALA A 108 -1.80 1.98 -7.19
CA ALA A 108 -2.77 0.89 -7.31
C ALA A 108 -3.68 1.05 -8.53
N HIS A 109 -4.15 2.27 -8.81
CA HIS A 109 -4.92 2.57 -10.01
C HIS A 109 -4.15 2.14 -11.27
N HIS A 110 -2.89 2.56 -11.40
CA HIS A 110 -2.07 2.25 -12.57
C HIS A 110 -1.70 0.76 -12.68
N PHE A 111 -1.35 0.11 -11.56
CA PHE A 111 -0.98 -1.30 -11.58
C PHE A 111 -2.12 -2.23 -11.96
N TYR A 112 -3.33 -1.97 -11.42
CA TYR A 112 -4.43 -2.92 -11.46
C TYR A 112 -5.64 -2.45 -12.28
N GLY A 113 -5.57 -1.24 -12.85
CA GLY A 113 -6.67 -0.66 -13.64
C GLY A 113 -7.96 -0.49 -12.83
N LEU A 114 -7.85 -0.23 -11.54
CA LEU A 114 -8.98 -0.04 -10.64
C LEU A 114 -9.36 1.44 -10.58
N GLU A 115 -10.66 1.73 -10.62
CA GLU A 115 -11.16 3.07 -10.34
C GLU A 115 -10.88 3.48 -8.89
N TYR A 116 -10.68 4.78 -8.65
CA TYR A 116 -10.28 5.30 -7.33
C TYR A 116 -11.31 4.97 -6.24
N GLU A 117 -12.60 4.92 -6.57
CA GLU A 117 -13.68 4.55 -5.66
C GLU A 117 -13.57 3.10 -5.16
N LYS A 118 -12.91 2.24 -5.91
CA LYS A 118 -12.64 0.85 -5.53
C LYS A 118 -11.39 0.68 -4.68
N ILE A 119 -10.55 1.70 -4.56
CA ILE A 119 -9.32 1.66 -3.77
C ILE A 119 -9.60 2.32 -2.43
N LYS A 120 -9.52 1.56 -1.34
CA LYS A 120 -9.77 2.04 0.02
C LYS A 120 -8.50 1.98 0.84
N VAL A 121 -8.45 2.80 1.88
CA VAL A 121 -7.34 2.83 2.86
C VAL A 121 -7.90 2.57 4.24
N LEU A 122 -7.25 1.72 5.02
CA LEU A 122 -7.52 1.53 6.44
C LEU A 122 -6.22 1.66 7.26
N PHE A 123 -6.32 2.24 8.45
CA PHE A 123 -5.25 2.11 9.43
C PHE A 123 -5.27 0.71 10.04
N HIS A 124 -4.11 0.08 10.07
CA HIS A 124 -3.87 -1.21 10.69
C HIS A 124 -2.57 -1.13 11.51
N PRO A 125 -2.65 -0.71 12.79
CA PRO A 125 -1.47 -0.40 13.59
C PRO A 125 -0.48 -1.57 13.76
N GLN A 126 -1.00 -2.82 13.75
CA GLN A 126 -0.16 -4.01 13.83
C GLN A 126 0.64 -4.24 12.53
N SER A 127 0.23 -3.63 11.41
CA SER A 127 0.89 -3.67 10.09
C SER A 127 1.30 -5.06 9.63
N VAL A 128 0.59 -6.11 10.02
CA VAL A 128 0.83 -7.50 9.60
C VAL A 128 -0.07 -7.94 8.45
N VAL A 129 -1.18 -7.25 8.22
CA VAL A 129 -1.97 -7.32 7.00
C VAL A 129 -1.51 -6.17 6.11
N HIS A 130 -1.01 -6.46 4.90
CA HIS A 130 -0.45 -5.46 4.01
C HIS A 130 -1.45 -4.96 2.96
N ALA A 131 -2.33 -5.85 2.48
CA ALA A 131 -3.46 -5.48 1.63
C ALA A 131 -4.58 -6.52 1.69
N LEU A 132 -5.80 -6.11 1.29
CA LEU A 132 -6.95 -6.99 1.14
C LEU A 132 -7.63 -6.71 -0.20
N ALA A 133 -8.25 -7.74 -0.79
CA ALA A 133 -9.13 -7.62 -1.95
C ALA A 133 -10.48 -8.24 -1.60
N GLU A 134 -11.56 -7.50 -1.82
CA GLU A 134 -12.95 -7.97 -1.75
C GLU A 134 -13.46 -8.20 -3.17
N PHE A 135 -14.08 -9.33 -3.40
CA PHE A 135 -14.58 -9.72 -4.70
C PHE A 135 -16.09 -9.57 -4.80
N VAL A 136 -16.61 -9.60 -6.05
CA VAL A 136 -18.03 -9.40 -6.35
C VAL A 136 -18.95 -10.46 -5.69
N ASP A 137 -18.42 -11.61 -5.30
CA ASP A 137 -19.14 -12.66 -4.58
C ASP A 137 -19.19 -12.43 -3.05
N GLY A 138 -18.59 -11.32 -2.54
CA GLY A 138 -18.53 -10.96 -1.14
C GLY A 138 -17.39 -11.59 -0.36
N ASN A 139 -16.59 -12.46 -0.96
CA ASN A 139 -15.40 -13.02 -0.30
C ASN A 139 -14.26 -11.99 -0.26
N MET A 140 -13.41 -12.11 0.76
CA MET A 140 -12.23 -11.24 0.94
C MET A 140 -10.97 -12.07 1.13
N ILE A 141 -9.90 -11.70 0.42
CA ILE A 141 -8.57 -12.27 0.60
C ILE A 141 -7.64 -11.21 1.18
N ALA A 142 -6.90 -11.56 2.22
CA ALA A 142 -5.88 -10.72 2.84
C ALA A 142 -4.50 -11.38 2.70
N GLN A 143 -3.50 -10.60 2.30
CA GLN A 143 -2.11 -11.03 2.38
C GLN A 143 -1.53 -10.55 3.71
N MET A 144 -0.89 -11.47 4.42
CA MET A 144 -0.29 -11.22 5.72
C MET A 144 1.19 -11.60 5.73
N GLY A 145 1.99 -10.84 6.45
CA GLY A 145 3.42 -11.08 6.58
C GLY A 145 4.07 -10.27 7.70
N PRO A 146 5.33 -10.57 8.04
CA PRO A 146 6.09 -9.74 8.98
C PRO A 146 6.53 -8.41 8.34
N HIS A 147 6.92 -7.44 9.17
CA HIS A 147 7.49 -6.15 8.74
C HIS A 147 8.92 -6.33 8.21
N ASP A 148 9.06 -6.85 7.01
CA ASP A 148 10.37 -7.14 6.45
C ASP A 148 10.31 -7.04 4.92
N MET A 149 10.99 -6.02 4.39
CA MET A 149 11.04 -5.74 2.94
C MET A 149 11.70 -6.86 2.13
N ARG A 150 12.44 -7.77 2.75
CA ARG A 150 12.99 -8.92 2.04
C ARG A 150 11.90 -9.79 1.38
N PHE A 151 10.71 -9.88 1.99
CA PHE A 151 9.60 -10.68 1.44
C PHE A 151 9.08 -10.11 0.12
N PRO A 152 8.65 -8.84 0.00
CA PRO A 152 8.19 -8.29 -1.26
C PRO A 152 9.31 -8.18 -2.30
N ILE A 153 10.56 -7.87 -1.88
CA ILE A 153 11.71 -7.88 -2.78
C ILE A 153 11.92 -9.28 -3.37
N GLN A 154 11.97 -10.31 -2.53
CA GLN A 154 12.12 -11.69 -2.99
C GLN A 154 10.98 -12.06 -3.94
N TYR A 155 9.73 -11.74 -3.56
CA TYR A 155 8.57 -12.01 -4.41
C TYR A 155 8.73 -11.40 -5.80
N ALA A 156 9.09 -10.13 -5.89
CA ALA A 156 9.28 -9.44 -7.17
C ALA A 156 10.43 -10.03 -8.01
N LEU A 157 11.53 -10.45 -7.37
CA LEU A 157 12.69 -10.99 -8.07
C LEU A 157 12.53 -12.45 -8.50
N THR A 158 11.68 -13.22 -7.83
CA THR A 158 11.56 -14.67 -8.09
C THR A 158 10.24 -15.07 -8.72
N TYR A 159 9.30 -14.13 -8.86
CA TYR A 159 7.98 -14.38 -9.42
C TYR A 159 8.04 -15.18 -10.75
N PRO A 160 7.19 -16.19 -10.94
CA PRO A 160 6.10 -16.64 -10.04
C PRO A 160 6.54 -17.67 -8.98
N LYS A 161 7.85 -17.97 -8.85
CA LYS A 161 8.37 -18.97 -7.91
C LYS A 161 8.33 -18.41 -6.48
N LYS A 162 7.95 -19.28 -5.51
CA LYS A 162 8.10 -18.98 -4.08
C LYS A 162 9.34 -19.69 -3.56
N LEU A 163 10.27 -18.94 -2.99
CA LEU A 163 11.44 -19.48 -2.31
C LEU A 163 11.13 -19.70 -0.81
N CYS A 164 11.90 -20.56 -0.19
CA CYS A 164 11.80 -20.86 1.24
C CYS A 164 13.03 -20.30 1.98
N PRO A 165 13.05 -19.00 2.32
CA PRO A 165 14.15 -18.42 3.07
C PRO A 165 14.06 -18.80 4.54
N ASP A 166 15.21 -18.79 5.21
CA ASP A 166 15.32 -18.95 6.67
C ASP A 166 15.11 -17.60 7.38
N TRP A 167 13.97 -16.97 7.13
CA TRP A 167 13.58 -15.71 7.78
C TRP A 167 12.46 -15.93 8.79
N ALA A 168 12.38 -15.04 9.78
CA ALA A 168 11.33 -15.07 10.77
C ALA A 168 9.95 -15.00 10.09
N ARG A 169 9.05 -15.90 10.48
CA ARG A 169 7.68 -15.98 9.96
C ARG A 169 6.70 -15.29 10.89
N LEU A 170 5.59 -14.84 10.35
CA LEU A 170 4.49 -14.30 11.13
C LEU A 170 3.93 -15.37 12.09
N ASN A 171 3.78 -15.02 13.35
CA ASN A 171 3.14 -15.85 14.37
C ASN A 171 1.83 -15.18 14.82
N LEU A 172 0.70 -15.67 14.31
CA LEU A 172 -0.61 -15.09 14.60
C LEU A 172 -0.99 -15.15 16.08
N ALA A 173 -0.56 -16.18 16.81
CA ALA A 173 -0.81 -16.28 18.25
C ALA A 173 -0.10 -15.17 19.03
N LYS A 174 1.06 -14.69 18.55
CA LYS A 174 1.74 -13.53 19.15
C LYS A 174 1.11 -12.19 18.75
N VAL A 175 0.56 -12.09 17.54
CA VAL A 175 -0.18 -10.90 17.08
C VAL A 175 -1.46 -10.74 17.89
N ALA A 176 -2.14 -11.82 18.18
CA ALA A 176 -3.35 -11.98 18.98
C ALA A 176 -4.59 -11.28 18.42
N LYS A 177 -4.50 -10.00 18.00
CA LYS A 177 -5.64 -9.23 17.47
C LYS A 177 -5.23 -8.42 16.22
N LEU A 178 -6.21 -8.19 15.34
CA LEU A 178 -6.09 -7.32 14.19
C LEU A 178 -7.10 -6.19 14.36
N GLU A 179 -6.64 -4.95 14.24
CA GLU A 179 -7.46 -3.76 14.38
C GLU A 179 -7.41 -2.96 13.08
N PHE A 180 -8.57 -2.45 12.66
CA PHE A 180 -8.71 -1.64 11.46
C PHE A 180 -9.54 -0.40 11.77
N TYR A 181 -9.10 0.76 11.26
CA TYR A 181 -9.76 2.05 11.48
C TYR A 181 -9.82 2.83 10.17
N GLU A 182 -10.92 3.57 9.99
CA GLU A 182 -11.05 4.49 8.88
C GLU A 182 -10.09 5.68 9.02
N PRO A 183 -9.45 6.15 7.95
CA PRO A 183 -8.66 7.37 7.99
C PRO A 183 -9.56 8.60 8.07
N ASP A 184 -9.15 9.57 8.87
CA ASP A 184 -9.77 10.90 8.91
C ASP A 184 -9.14 11.79 7.83
N PHE A 185 -9.86 12.02 6.73
CA PHE A 185 -9.41 12.84 5.60
C PHE A 185 -9.27 14.33 5.94
N ASP A 186 -9.93 14.83 6.98
CA ASP A 186 -9.75 16.21 7.46
C ASP A 186 -8.48 16.35 8.30
N LYS A 187 -8.07 15.27 8.93
CA LYS A 187 -6.83 15.17 9.68
C LYS A 187 -5.63 14.93 8.74
N PHE A 188 -5.84 14.18 7.66
CA PHE A 188 -4.82 13.83 6.69
C PHE A 188 -5.21 14.34 5.28
N PRO A 189 -5.17 15.65 5.05
CA PRO A 189 -5.63 16.24 3.78
C PRO A 189 -4.81 15.81 2.56
N LEU A 190 -3.55 15.39 2.74
CA LEU A 190 -2.74 14.90 1.63
C LEU A 190 -3.24 13.56 1.09
N LEU A 191 -3.84 12.70 1.93
CA LEU A 191 -4.49 11.49 1.46
C LEU A 191 -5.72 11.83 0.59
N ARG A 192 -6.54 12.80 1.02
CA ARG A 192 -7.67 13.30 0.22
C ARG A 192 -7.20 13.89 -1.11
N LEU A 193 -6.15 14.72 -1.07
CA LEU A 193 -5.58 15.34 -2.27
C LEU A 193 -5.15 14.30 -3.31
N ALA A 194 -4.57 13.18 -2.88
CA ALA A 194 -4.16 12.11 -3.79
C ALA A 194 -5.35 11.49 -4.54
N TYR A 195 -6.47 11.25 -3.88
CA TYR A 195 -7.71 10.80 -4.54
C TYR A 195 -8.22 11.85 -5.54
N GLU A 196 -8.37 13.10 -5.09
CA GLU A 196 -8.87 14.20 -5.93
C GLU A 196 -7.99 14.44 -7.18
N THR A 197 -6.67 14.32 -7.02
CA THR A 197 -5.72 14.48 -8.14
C THR A 197 -5.83 13.31 -9.11
N GLY A 198 -5.86 12.10 -8.59
CA GLY A 198 -5.97 10.90 -9.39
C GLY A 198 -7.27 10.85 -10.22
N GLU A 199 -8.40 11.17 -9.60
CA GLU A 199 -9.71 11.26 -10.30
C GLU A 199 -9.74 12.30 -11.43
N LYS A 200 -8.94 13.38 -11.29
CA LYS A 200 -8.82 14.43 -12.32
C LYS A 200 -7.85 14.08 -13.45
N GLY A 201 -7.13 12.98 -13.32
CA GLY A 201 -6.16 12.53 -14.33
C GLY A 201 -4.75 13.09 -14.15
N GLY A 202 -4.36 13.51 -12.96
CA GLY A 202 -3.00 13.91 -12.59
C GLY A 202 -2.74 15.39 -12.68
#